data_5ac836943c5abbf3e41ec7d4bcf8b858
#
_entry.id   5ac836943c5abbf3e41ec7d4bcf8b858
#
_cell.length_a   1.000
_cell.length_b   1.000
_cell.length_c   1.000
_cell.angle_alpha   90.00
_cell.angle_beta   90.00
_cell.angle_gamma   90.00
#
_symmetry.space_group_name_H-M   'P 1'
#
loop_
_entity.id
_entity.type
_entity.pdbx_description
1 polymer ?
#
loop_
_entity_poly.entity_id
_entity_poly.type
_entity_poly.pdbx_seq_one_letter_code
_entity_poly.pdbx_strand_id
1 'polypeptide(L)'
;MKILLTPIYGAVLLVCSSQAQQPTATPRDPAASNSTEADNTKRNSTEQNKNTDTAEKQSNNKDDLALTQKIRQEVVKDGSLSMNAKNIKIIVRDGKVMLRGPVDSQQEKDTIGTKAGEIAGKDKVDNQLEVKAKKQ
;
A
#
# COMPACT_ATOMS: atom_id res chain seq x y z
N MET A 1 46.65 -19.79 16.01
CA MET A 1 46.15 -19.67 17.37
C MET A 1 44.73 -20.25 17.40
N LYS A 2 44.60 -21.31 18.13
CA LYS A 2 43.40 -22.15 18.26
C LYS A 2 42.42 -21.49 19.20
N ILE A 3 41.11 -21.52 18.91
CA ILE A 3 40.04 -21.42 19.90
C ILE A 3 38.79 -21.87 19.19
N LEU A 4 38.43 -23.05 19.43
CA LEU A 4 37.51 -23.70 20.38
C LEU A 4 36.02 -23.45 20.12
N LEU A 5 35.51 -24.46 19.61
CA LEU A 5 34.11 -24.89 19.40
C LEU A 5 33.44 -25.15 20.77
N THR A 6 32.23 -24.64 20.99
CA THR A 6 31.33 -25.22 21.97
C THR A 6 29.93 -25.30 21.43
N PRO A 7 29.32 -26.48 21.36
CA PRO A 7 27.91 -26.67 21.10
C PRO A 7 27.15 -26.73 22.44
N ILE A 8 26.05 -26.01 22.53
CA ILE A 8 25.09 -26.25 23.61
C ILE A 8 23.78 -26.74 22.98
N TYR A 9 23.61 -28.02 23.13
CA TYR A 9 22.36 -28.75 22.98
C TYR A 9 21.40 -28.34 24.10
N GLY A 10 20.20 -28.01 23.77
CA GLY A 10 19.10 -27.83 24.70
C GLY A 10 17.79 -28.21 24.04
N ALA A 11 17.51 -29.50 23.99
CA ALA A 11 16.21 -30.04 23.65
C ALA A 11 15.24 -29.81 24.83
N VAL A 12 14.14 -29.12 24.57
CA VAL A 12 12.96 -29.19 25.44
C VAL A 12 11.76 -29.51 24.60
N LEU A 13 11.40 -30.76 24.67
CA LEU A 13 10.10 -31.30 24.27
C LEU A 13 9.09 -30.86 25.32
N LEU A 14 8.09 -30.10 24.93
CA LEU A 14 6.85 -30.01 25.72
C LEU A 14 5.66 -30.34 24.82
N VAL A 15 5.23 -31.56 25.00
CA VAL A 15 3.97 -32.10 24.54
C VAL A 15 2.88 -31.51 25.41
N CYS A 16 1.90 -30.87 24.85
CA CYS A 16 0.63 -30.60 25.52
C CYS A 16 -0.53 -30.85 24.58
N SER A 17 -1.11 -31.96 24.81
CA SER A 17 -2.43 -32.53 24.60
C SER A 17 -3.54 -31.64 24.10
N SER A 18 -4.20 -32.20 23.11
CA SER A 18 -5.60 -32.12 22.67
C SER A 18 -6.60 -31.71 23.73
N GLN A 19 -7.49 -30.80 23.40
CA GLN A 19 -8.90 -30.96 23.73
C GLN A 19 -9.76 -30.37 22.61
N ALA A 20 -10.39 -31.27 21.91
CA ALA A 20 -11.54 -31.02 21.06
C ALA A 20 -12.74 -30.76 21.97
N GLN A 21 -13.35 -29.61 21.86
CA GLN A 21 -14.72 -29.40 22.35
C GLN A 21 -15.57 -28.88 21.19
N GLN A 22 -16.37 -29.78 20.66
CA GLN A 22 -17.53 -29.47 19.85
C GLN A 22 -18.63 -28.93 20.75
N PRO A 23 -19.27 -27.84 20.39
CA PRO A 23 -20.64 -27.59 20.86
C PRO A 23 -21.62 -28.04 19.77
N THR A 24 -22.51 -28.85 20.23
CA THR A 24 -23.73 -29.39 19.67
C THR A 24 -24.54 -28.43 18.80
N ALA A 25 -24.95 -28.93 17.65
CA ALA A 25 -25.96 -28.35 16.80
C ALA A 25 -27.32 -28.27 17.53
N THR A 26 -27.91 -27.09 17.47
CA THR A 26 -29.34 -26.91 17.72
C THR A 26 -29.96 -26.45 16.39
N PRO A 27 -30.94 -27.15 15.86
CA PRO A 27 -31.66 -26.69 14.67
C PRO A 27 -32.65 -25.60 15.09
N ARG A 28 -32.56 -24.47 14.45
CA ARG A 28 -33.60 -23.43 14.53
C ARG A 28 -34.14 -23.15 13.13
N ASP A 29 -35.44 -23.27 13.06
CA ASP A 29 -36.31 -23.13 11.92
C ASP A 29 -36.14 -21.83 11.11
N PRO A 30 -36.57 -21.85 9.83
CA PRO A 30 -36.44 -20.70 8.95
C PRO A 30 -37.61 -19.74 9.16
N ALA A 31 -37.37 -18.62 9.78
CA ALA A 31 -38.25 -17.47 9.72
C ALA A 31 -37.61 -16.36 8.91
N ALA A 32 -38.21 -16.13 7.75
CA ALA A 32 -38.22 -14.92 6.97
C ALA A 32 -37.33 -13.78 7.47
N SER A 33 -36.15 -13.65 6.95
CA SER A 33 -35.43 -12.39 6.99
C SER A 33 -35.40 -11.80 5.60
N ASN A 34 -36.19 -10.77 5.48
CA ASN A 34 -36.19 -9.82 4.41
C ASN A 34 -34.80 -9.18 4.35
N SER A 35 -33.88 -9.79 3.63
CA SER A 35 -32.61 -9.16 3.29
C SER A 35 -32.91 -8.11 2.24
N THR A 36 -33.14 -6.90 2.67
CA THR A 36 -32.86 -5.72 1.86
C THR A 36 -31.37 -5.77 1.54
N GLU A 37 -31.04 -6.45 0.48
CA GLU A 37 -29.77 -6.26 -0.19
C GLU A 37 -29.72 -4.77 -0.56
N ALA A 38 -28.93 -4.05 0.19
CA ALA A 38 -28.54 -2.72 -0.20
C ALA A 38 -27.72 -2.87 -1.48
N ASP A 39 -28.42 -2.87 -2.62
CA ASP A 39 -27.81 -2.83 -3.94
C ASP A 39 -27.11 -1.48 -4.12
N ASN A 40 -25.89 -1.44 -3.63
CA ASN A 40 -25.00 -0.28 -3.74
C ASN A 40 -24.26 -0.28 -5.08
N THR A 41 -24.56 -1.25 -5.95
CA THR A 41 -23.89 -1.42 -7.24
C THR A 41 -24.31 -0.38 -8.26
N LYS A 42 -25.54 0.12 -8.19
CA LYS A 42 -26.03 1.13 -9.17
C LYS A 42 -25.63 2.57 -8.86
N ARG A 43 -25.37 2.90 -7.60
CA ARG A 43 -24.93 4.27 -7.26
C ARG A 43 -23.45 4.50 -7.54
N ASN A 44 -22.65 3.44 -7.56
CA ASN A 44 -21.21 3.56 -7.79
C ASN A 44 -20.86 3.56 -9.29
N SER A 45 -21.80 3.24 -10.16
CA SER A 45 -21.57 3.21 -11.62
C SER A 45 -21.90 4.52 -12.34
N THR A 46 -22.58 5.47 -11.69
CA THR A 46 -23.09 6.68 -12.38
C THR A 46 -22.23 7.92 -12.17
N GLU A 47 -21.28 7.89 -11.24
CA GLU A 47 -20.34 9.00 -11.01
C GLU A 47 -18.89 8.72 -11.42
N GLN A 48 -18.68 7.69 -12.23
CA GLN A 48 -17.39 7.44 -12.87
C GLN A 48 -17.23 8.28 -14.12
N ASN A 49 -17.54 9.55 -14.05
CA ASN A 49 -17.23 10.41 -15.18
C ASN A 49 -16.36 11.58 -14.75
N LYS A 50 -15.23 11.62 -15.40
CA LYS A 50 -14.27 12.70 -15.62
C LYS A 50 -13.08 12.74 -14.66
N ASN A 51 -11.96 12.18 -15.18
CA ASN A 51 -10.58 12.59 -14.87
C ASN A 51 -10.07 12.50 -13.43
N THR A 52 -10.54 11.54 -12.67
CA THR A 52 -9.80 11.15 -11.48
C THR A 52 -8.98 9.91 -11.82
N ASP A 53 -7.71 10.10 -12.13
CA ASP A 53 -6.75 9.00 -12.16
C ASP A 53 -6.61 8.47 -10.74
N THR A 54 -7.48 7.54 -10.41
CA THR A 54 -7.51 6.86 -9.11
C THR A 54 -6.57 5.67 -9.12
N ALA A 55 -6.18 5.23 -7.94
CA ALA A 55 -5.32 4.05 -7.80
C ALA A 55 -5.94 2.78 -8.41
N GLU A 56 -7.28 2.74 -8.51
CA GLU A 56 -7.99 1.62 -9.16
C GLU A 56 -7.76 1.55 -10.67
N LYS A 57 -7.40 2.66 -11.29
CA LYS A 57 -7.04 2.72 -12.72
C LYS A 57 -5.55 2.50 -12.99
N GLN A 58 -4.80 2.09 -11.98
CA GLN A 58 -3.40 1.74 -12.18
C GLN A 58 -3.30 0.57 -13.16
N SER A 59 -2.36 0.64 -14.10
CA SER A 59 -2.07 -0.46 -15.01
C SER A 59 -1.60 -1.70 -14.23
N ASN A 60 -2.14 -2.87 -14.58
CA ASN A 60 -1.65 -4.16 -14.10
C ASN A 60 -0.47 -4.69 -14.93
N ASN A 61 0.10 -3.86 -15.77
CA ASN A 61 1.31 -4.19 -16.49
C ASN A 61 2.46 -4.44 -15.51
N LYS A 62 3.19 -5.53 -15.70
CA LYS A 62 4.31 -5.92 -14.83
C LYS A 62 5.39 -4.84 -14.74
N ASP A 63 5.63 -4.13 -15.83
CA ASP A 63 6.61 -3.05 -15.90
C ASP A 63 6.18 -1.83 -15.07
N ASP A 64 4.91 -1.47 -15.14
CA ASP A 64 4.34 -0.36 -14.36
C ASP A 64 4.32 -0.69 -12.86
N LEU A 65 4.03 -1.95 -12.52
CA LEU A 65 4.10 -2.41 -11.13
C LEU A 65 5.53 -2.39 -10.60
N ALA A 66 6.50 -2.82 -11.39
CA ALA A 66 7.91 -2.79 -11.02
C ALA A 66 8.42 -1.36 -10.83
N LEU A 67 8.01 -0.42 -11.71
CA LEU A 67 8.30 1.01 -11.55
C LEU A 67 7.70 1.58 -10.26
N THR A 68 6.44 1.28 -9.99
CA THR A 68 5.76 1.69 -8.76
C THR A 68 6.51 1.22 -7.53
N GLN A 69 6.93 -0.05 -7.51
CA GLN A 69 7.67 -0.64 -6.38
C GLN A 69 9.03 0.04 -6.19
N LYS A 70 9.79 0.25 -7.26
CA LYS A 70 11.11 0.91 -7.19
C LYS A 70 10.99 2.33 -6.63
N ILE A 71 10.06 3.13 -7.17
CA ILE A 71 9.85 4.50 -6.69
C ILE A 71 9.45 4.50 -5.23
N ARG A 72 8.54 3.62 -4.81
CA ARG A 72 8.10 3.51 -3.43
C ARG A 72 9.25 3.12 -2.50
N GLN A 73 10.08 2.19 -2.89
CA GLN A 73 11.25 1.79 -2.10
C GLN A 73 12.22 2.95 -1.88
N GLU A 74 12.50 3.73 -2.92
CA GLU A 74 13.40 4.87 -2.80
C GLU A 74 12.82 6.01 -1.95
N VAL A 75 11.52 6.24 -2.05
CA VAL A 75 10.83 7.22 -1.19
C VAL A 75 10.82 6.78 0.28
N VAL A 76 10.55 5.50 0.56
CA VAL A 76 10.50 4.99 1.94
C VAL A 76 11.87 4.91 2.59
N LYS A 77 12.91 4.56 1.83
CA LYS A 77 14.29 4.50 2.31
C LYS A 77 14.86 5.86 2.70
N ASP A 78 14.34 6.92 2.12
CA ASP A 78 14.85 8.26 2.36
C ASP A 78 14.45 8.75 3.75
N GLY A 79 15.43 8.85 4.65
CA GLY A 79 15.24 9.32 6.01
C GLY A 79 14.93 10.82 6.12
N SER A 80 15.20 11.59 5.08
CA SER A 80 14.94 13.04 5.06
C SER A 80 13.49 13.40 4.78
N LEU A 81 12.71 12.44 4.29
CA LEU A 81 11.31 12.63 3.96
C LEU A 81 10.39 12.44 5.16
N SER A 82 9.42 13.30 5.31
CA SER A 82 8.39 13.21 6.35
C SER A 82 7.47 11.99 6.16
N MET A 83 6.70 11.67 7.18
CA MET A 83 5.70 10.59 7.10
C MET A 83 4.63 10.88 6.04
N ASN A 84 4.26 12.15 5.86
CA ASN A 84 3.34 12.54 4.81
C ASN A 84 3.92 12.28 3.41
N ALA A 85 5.17 12.66 3.21
CA ALA A 85 5.90 12.43 1.97
C ALA A 85 6.08 10.94 1.64
N LYS A 86 6.23 10.09 2.65
CA LYS A 86 6.30 8.63 2.48
C LYS A 86 4.95 7.98 2.15
N ASN A 87 3.85 8.63 2.50
CA ASN A 87 2.49 8.14 2.27
C ASN A 87 1.83 8.70 0.99
N ILE A 88 2.59 9.27 0.08
CA ILE A 88 2.06 9.75 -1.19
C ILE A 88 1.52 8.62 -2.06
N LYS A 89 0.57 8.96 -2.91
CA LYS A 89 0.02 8.07 -3.92
C LYS A 89 0.89 8.11 -5.18
N ILE A 90 1.40 6.95 -5.59
CA ILE A 90 2.20 6.77 -6.80
C ILE A 90 1.35 5.96 -7.77
N ILE A 91 1.05 6.53 -8.93
CA ILE A 91 0.24 5.89 -9.98
C ILE A 91 1.13 5.81 -11.22
N VAL A 92 1.31 4.61 -11.75
CA VAL A 92 2.06 4.38 -12.99
C VAL A 92 1.13 3.79 -14.02
N ARG A 93 1.14 4.37 -15.21
CA ARG A 93 0.37 3.91 -16.36
C ARG A 93 1.15 4.12 -17.65
N ASP A 94 1.33 3.05 -18.42
CA ASP A 94 2.07 3.09 -19.69
C ASP A 94 3.46 3.75 -19.54
N GLY A 95 4.14 3.47 -18.42
CA GLY A 95 5.43 4.04 -18.09
C GLY A 95 5.41 5.52 -17.66
N LYS A 96 4.23 6.16 -17.57
CA LYS A 96 4.07 7.50 -17.00
C LYS A 96 3.76 7.42 -15.52
N VAL A 97 4.46 8.21 -14.72
CA VAL A 97 4.34 8.28 -13.26
C VAL A 97 3.60 9.53 -12.87
N MET A 98 2.55 9.38 -12.11
CA MET A 98 1.82 10.48 -11.48
C MET A 98 1.97 10.40 -9.97
N LEU A 99 2.44 11.47 -9.35
CA LEU A 99 2.65 11.58 -7.91
C LEU A 99 1.58 12.48 -7.32
N ARG A 100 0.81 11.99 -6.35
CA ARG A 100 -0.24 12.76 -5.66
C ARG A 100 -0.16 12.60 -4.16
N GLY A 101 -0.44 13.65 -3.45
CA GLY A 101 -0.54 13.63 -2.01
C GLY A 101 0.10 14.84 -1.34
N PRO A 102 -0.11 14.98 -0.04
CA PRO A 102 0.45 16.08 0.73
C PRO A 102 1.89 15.81 1.12
N VAL A 103 2.72 16.84 1.04
CA VAL A 103 4.10 16.88 1.55
C VAL A 103 4.26 18.07 2.49
N ASP A 104 5.24 18.03 3.38
CA ASP A 104 5.41 19.07 4.39
C ASP A 104 6.26 20.26 3.90
N SER A 105 7.00 20.09 2.80
CA SER A 105 7.84 21.14 2.24
C SER A 105 7.97 21.05 0.71
N GLN A 106 8.33 22.16 0.10
CA GLN A 106 8.66 22.20 -1.33
C GLN A 106 9.88 21.31 -1.65
N GLN A 107 10.85 21.29 -0.75
CA GLN A 107 12.03 20.46 -0.89
C GLN A 107 11.69 18.95 -0.99
N GLU A 108 10.74 18.48 -0.18
CA GLU A 108 10.26 17.10 -0.28
C GLU A 108 9.60 16.81 -1.63
N LYS A 109 8.76 17.74 -2.12
CA LYS A 109 8.14 17.65 -3.43
C LYS A 109 9.19 17.49 -4.55
N ASP A 110 10.23 18.31 -4.51
CA ASP A 110 11.30 18.31 -5.50
C ASP A 110 12.16 17.04 -5.40
N THR A 111 12.48 16.62 -4.18
CA THR A 111 13.26 15.39 -3.92
C THR A 111 12.52 14.16 -4.46
N ILE A 112 11.23 14.03 -4.17
CA ILE A 112 10.42 12.90 -4.64
C ILE A 112 10.29 12.92 -6.17
N GLY A 113 10.07 14.10 -6.75
CA GLY A 113 10.01 14.28 -8.19
C GLY A 113 11.30 13.87 -8.89
N THR A 114 12.45 14.25 -8.32
CA THR A 114 13.78 13.89 -8.84
C THR A 114 13.99 12.37 -8.78
N LYS A 115 13.73 11.74 -7.65
CA LYS A 115 13.87 10.28 -7.48
C LYS A 115 12.97 9.49 -8.45
N ALA A 116 11.74 9.93 -8.59
CA ALA A 116 10.83 9.33 -9.58
C ALA A 116 11.34 9.52 -11.01
N GLY A 117 11.88 10.69 -11.30
CA GLY A 117 12.47 11.01 -12.62
C GLY A 117 13.72 10.20 -12.94
N GLU A 118 14.55 9.88 -11.96
CA GLU A 118 15.73 9.02 -12.13
C GLU A 118 15.34 7.57 -12.48
N ILE A 119 14.20 7.10 -11.97
CA ILE A 119 13.74 5.73 -12.18
C ILE A 119 12.91 5.58 -13.45
N ALA A 120 11.97 6.50 -13.70
CA ALA A 120 11.02 6.41 -14.80
C ALA A 120 11.38 7.27 -16.02
N GLY A 121 12.30 8.23 -15.83
CA GLY A 121 12.61 9.27 -16.80
C GLY A 121 11.91 10.59 -16.44
N LYS A 122 12.64 11.70 -16.50
CA LYS A 122 12.15 13.04 -16.10
C LYS A 122 10.91 13.48 -16.86
N ASP A 123 10.86 13.16 -18.17
CA ASP A 123 9.74 13.53 -19.04
C ASP A 123 8.47 12.71 -18.81
N LYS A 124 8.57 11.66 -18.00
CA LYS A 124 7.46 10.74 -17.72
C LYS A 124 6.85 10.94 -16.34
N VAL A 125 7.34 11.90 -15.55
CA VAL A 125 6.87 12.15 -14.19
C VAL A 125 6.00 13.39 -14.15
N ASP A 126 4.74 13.21 -13.76
CA ASP A 126 3.80 14.27 -13.41
C ASP A 126 3.75 14.42 -11.89
N ASN A 127 4.34 15.51 -11.39
CA ASN A 127 4.45 15.80 -9.98
C ASN A 127 3.29 16.68 -9.49
N GLN A 128 2.19 16.07 -9.05
CA GLN A 128 1.01 16.73 -8.51
C GLN A 128 0.98 16.69 -6.97
N LEU A 129 2.15 16.72 -6.32
CA LEU A 129 2.24 16.79 -4.87
C LEU A 129 1.87 18.19 -4.37
N GLU A 130 1.15 18.25 -3.25
CA GLU A 130 0.69 19.47 -2.62
C GLU A 130 1.50 19.74 -1.34
N VAL A 131 2.08 20.94 -1.24
CA VAL A 131 2.78 21.34 -0.02
C VAL A 131 1.75 21.78 1.01
N LYS A 132 1.70 21.09 2.17
CA LYS A 132 0.88 21.53 3.30
C LYS A 132 1.44 22.83 3.86
N ALA A 133 0.61 23.86 3.87
CA ALA A 133 0.93 25.08 4.63
C ALA A 133 1.10 24.68 6.11
N LYS A 134 2.26 24.94 6.70
CA LYS A 134 2.44 24.84 8.15
C LYS A 134 1.47 25.81 8.79
N LYS A 135 0.48 25.30 9.52
CA LYS A 135 -0.29 26.13 10.44
C LYS A 135 0.68 26.61 11.51
N GLN A 136 1.00 27.88 11.49
CA GLN A 136 1.67 28.58 12.58
C GLN A 136 0.73 28.65 13.77
#